data_29f8ed149128b06e394f0dec1fe21f8b
#
_entry.id   29f8ed149128b06e394f0dec1fe21f8b
#
_cell.length_a   1.000
_cell.length_b   1.000
_cell.length_c   1.000
_cell.angle_alpha   90.00
_cell.angle_beta   90.00
_cell.angle_gamma   90.00
#
_symmetry.space_group_name_H-M   'P 1'
#
loop_
_entity.id
_entity.type
_entity.pdbx_description
1 polymer ?
#
loop_
_entity_poly.entity_id
_entity_poly.type
_entity_poly.pdbx_seq_one_letter_code
_entity_poly.pdbx_strand_id
1 'polypeptide(L)'
;FAPTLKALYTGGSNDQTLILYDDVPIYNQAHAYGILSIFSGETVQSAEVSKGYISPAYGSRLSALTQIRTREGDRQNHRQSLTVGTLSLAGTLDGPIKRDKGSYLISARYFFPEAVLAIVDNAVRYGFYNVTGKLTYDIHRNHTLSLGIYSGDDHMKNKEDHAENGFGWGNTTASLRLESRWNDNLRSSVVAYYTYLQNRQETKFKDDGFSNWGKTTFKTHEFGARMTFDQRLSHIWMLEYGAA
;
A
#
# COMPACT_ATOMS: atom_id res chain seq x y z
N PHE A 1 14.77 -6.02 7.59
CA PHE A 1 14.30 -6.92 6.51
C PHE A 1 12.81 -7.13 6.70
N ALA A 2 11.97 -6.43 5.94
CA ALA A 2 10.56 -6.78 5.89
C ALA A 2 10.44 -8.14 5.18
N PRO A 3 9.79 -9.14 5.75
CA PRO A 3 9.59 -10.41 5.08
C PRO A 3 8.84 -10.16 3.77
N THR A 4 9.37 -10.70 2.70
CA THR A 4 8.75 -10.62 1.38
C THR A 4 7.45 -11.43 1.44
N LEU A 5 6.31 -10.80 1.24
CA LEU A 5 4.98 -11.44 1.19
C LEU A 5 4.83 -12.50 0.08
N LYS A 6 5.87 -12.72 -0.71
CA LYS A 6 5.91 -13.65 -1.84
C LYS A 6 5.58 -15.12 -1.49
N ALA A 7 5.71 -15.51 -0.24
CA ALA A 7 5.44 -16.89 0.22
C ALA A 7 3.95 -17.21 0.45
N LEU A 8 3.05 -16.26 0.20
CA LEU A 8 1.66 -16.40 0.60
C LEU A 8 0.71 -16.86 -0.52
N TYR A 9 1.22 -16.96 -1.75
CA TYR A 9 0.41 -17.44 -2.88
C TYR A 9 0.31 -18.95 -2.86
N THR A 10 -0.83 -19.45 -2.46
CA THR A 10 -1.18 -20.87 -2.61
C THR A 10 -2.48 -20.96 -3.38
N GLY A 11 -2.40 -21.44 -4.63
CA GLY A 11 -3.55 -21.89 -5.40
C GLY A 11 -4.17 -20.90 -6.39
N GLY A 12 -3.53 -19.75 -6.66
CA GLY A 12 -4.02 -18.81 -7.67
C GLY A 12 -2.93 -17.89 -8.21
N SER A 13 -3.22 -17.16 -9.27
CA SER A 13 -2.34 -16.12 -9.82
C SER A 13 -2.40 -14.83 -8.99
N ASN A 14 -1.44 -13.93 -9.21
CA ASN A 14 -1.33 -12.67 -8.45
C ASN A 14 -2.57 -11.79 -8.53
N ASP A 15 -3.28 -11.82 -9.66
CA ASP A 15 -4.51 -11.09 -9.92
C ASP A 15 -5.74 -11.67 -9.19
N GLN A 16 -5.65 -12.91 -8.68
CA GLN A 16 -6.69 -13.57 -7.91
C GLN A 16 -6.61 -13.30 -6.40
N THR A 17 -5.57 -12.64 -5.94
CA THR A 17 -5.40 -12.24 -4.54
C THR A 17 -5.83 -10.80 -4.34
N LEU A 18 -6.71 -10.57 -3.36
CA LEU A 18 -7.06 -9.23 -2.92
C LEU A 18 -6.10 -8.78 -1.85
N ILE A 19 -5.46 -7.63 -2.05
CA ILE A 19 -4.66 -6.99 -1.00
C ILE A 19 -5.31 -5.68 -0.62
N LEU A 20 -5.58 -5.54 0.65
CA LEU A 20 -6.13 -4.34 1.25
C LEU A 20 -5.06 -3.67 2.14
N TYR A 21 -4.81 -2.41 1.88
CA TYR A 21 -3.95 -1.56 2.68
C TYR A 21 -4.83 -0.50 3.37
N ASP A 22 -4.99 -0.61 4.67
CA ASP A 22 -6.00 0.14 5.44
C ASP A 22 -7.41 0.06 4.81
N ASP A 23 -7.83 -1.16 4.42
CA ASP A 23 -9.09 -1.50 3.73
C ASP A 23 -9.26 -0.96 2.30
N VAL A 24 -8.22 -0.37 1.71
CA VAL A 24 -8.20 0.08 0.32
C VAL A 24 -7.54 -0.96 -0.58
N PRO A 25 -8.16 -1.37 -1.69
CA PRO A 25 -7.52 -2.24 -2.67
C PRO A 25 -6.22 -1.64 -3.21
N ILE A 26 -5.14 -2.43 -3.20
CA ILE A 26 -3.87 -2.07 -3.81
C ILE A 26 -3.50 -3.11 -4.86
N TYR A 27 -3.17 -2.66 -6.06
CA TYR A 27 -3.01 -3.54 -7.20
C TYR A 27 -1.57 -4.00 -7.42
N ASN A 28 -0.61 -3.15 -7.16
CA ASN A 28 0.80 -3.51 -7.22
C ASN A 28 1.34 -3.70 -5.81
N GLN A 29 1.71 -4.93 -5.48
CA GLN A 29 2.00 -5.38 -4.11
C GLN A 29 3.48 -5.32 -3.78
N ALA A 30 4.32 -5.12 -4.79
CA ALA A 30 5.75 -5.27 -4.62
C ALA A 30 6.53 -4.37 -5.55
N HIS A 31 7.66 -3.93 -5.08
CA HIS A 31 8.73 -3.32 -5.84
C HIS A 31 9.65 -4.39 -6.43
N ALA A 32 10.46 -4.02 -7.40
CA ALA A 32 11.48 -4.87 -8.01
C ALA A 32 10.93 -6.23 -8.46
N TYR A 33 9.81 -6.25 -9.20
CA TYR A 33 9.19 -7.48 -9.71
C TYR A 33 8.88 -8.52 -8.64
N GLY A 34 8.52 -8.10 -7.44
CA GLY A 34 8.12 -8.98 -6.35
C GLY A 34 9.23 -9.30 -5.34
N ILE A 35 10.40 -8.69 -5.45
CA ILE A 35 11.52 -8.93 -4.52
C ILE A 35 11.36 -8.14 -3.22
N LEU A 36 10.86 -6.90 -3.31
CA LEU A 36 10.72 -6.00 -2.17
C LEU A 36 9.25 -5.64 -1.93
N SER A 37 8.84 -5.63 -0.67
CA SER A 37 7.49 -5.24 -0.29
C SER A 37 7.29 -3.73 -0.45
N ILE A 38 6.10 -3.33 -0.91
CA ILE A 38 5.67 -1.92 -0.87
C ILE A 38 5.41 -1.45 0.57
N PHE A 39 5.20 -2.38 1.50
CA PHE A 39 4.90 -2.06 2.89
C PHE A 39 6.19 -1.86 3.69
N SER A 40 6.27 -0.75 4.41
CA SER A 40 7.37 -0.49 5.34
C SER A 40 7.07 -1.15 6.68
N GLY A 41 8.00 -1.94 7.23
CA GLY A 41 7.86 -2.56 8.54
C GLY A 41 7.65 -1.55 9.68
N GLU A 42 8.13 -0.32 9.52
CA GLU A 42 7.94 0.75 10.52
C GLU A 42 6.52 1.30 10.55
N THR A 43 5.74 1.11 9.48
CA THR A 43 4.37 1.61 9.37
C THR A 43 3.31 0.54 9.57
N VAL A 44 3.67 -0.73 9.42
CA VAL A 44 2.73 -1.85 9.54
C VAL A 44 2.46 -2.18 11.00
N GLN A 45 1.19 -2.25 11.37
CA GLN A 45 0.72 -2.72 12.67
C GLN A 45 0.43 -4.22 12.63
N SER A 46 -0.33 -4.66 11.61
CA SER A 46 -0.69 -6.06 11.42
C SER A 46 -0.77 -6.42 9.95
N ALA A 47 -0.54 -7.70 9.65
CA ALA A 47 -0.77 -8.30 8.36
C ALA A 47 -1.48 -9.63 8.58
N GLU A 48 -2.67 -9.77 8.01
CA GLU A 48 -3.51 -10.96 8.12
C GLU A 48 -3.72 -11.54 6.73
N VAL A 49 -3.67 -12.87 6.64
CA VAL A 49 -3.87 -13.58 5.38
C VAL A 49 -4.95 -14.63 5.57
N SER A 50 -6.04 -14.47 4.84
CA SER A 50 -7.14 -15.45 4.78
C SER A 50 -7.07 -16.23 3.48
N LYS A 51 -7.04 -17.56 3.59
CA LYS A 51 -6.98 -18.53 2.48
C LYS A 51 -8.15 -19.48 2.56
N GLY A 52 -8.75 -19.77 1.42
CA GLY A 52 -9.84 -20.75 1.33
C GLY A 52 -11.21 -20.21 1.79
N TYR A 53 -11.26 -19.30 2.72
CA TYR A 53 -12.47 -18.58 3.12
C TYR A 53 -12.18 -17.08 3.11
N ILE A 54 -12.95 -16.35 2.34
CA ILE A 54 -12.93 -14.90 2.31
C ILE A 54 -14.32 -14.44 2.75
N SER A 55 -14.38 -13.57 3.77
CA SER A 55 -15.65 -13.00 4.22
C SER A 55 -16.39 -12.35 3.04
N PRO A 56 -17.72 -12.51 2.92
CA PRO A 56 -18.52 -11.86 1.88
C PRO A 56 -18.36 -10.33 1.84
N ALA A 57 -17.91 -9.71 2.95
CA ALA A 57 -17.58 -8.29 3.01
C ALA A 57 -16.44 -7.89 2.06
N TYR A 58 -15.62 -8.84 1.59
CA TYR A 58 -14.47 -8.64 0.73
C TYR A 58 -14.62 -9.41 -0.59
N GLY A 59 -15.67 -9.14 -1.33
CA GLY A 59 -15.90 -9.72 -2.64
C GLY A 59 -14.77 -9.43 -3.64
N SER A 60 -14.87 -9.98 -4.84
CA SER A 60 -14.08 -9.68 -6.03
C SER A 60 -12.83 -10.51 -6.34
N ARG A 61 -12.28 -11.33 -5.44
CA ARG A 61 -11.11 -12.17 -5.73
C ARG A 61 -11.33 -13.61 -5.25
N LEU A 62 -10.63 -14.58 -5.88
CA LEU A 62 -10.94 -16.01 -5.73
C LEU A 62 -9.94 -16.80 -4.87
N SER A 63 -8.72 -16.30 -4.68
CA SER A 63 -7.63 -17.10 -4.10
C SER A 63 -7.35 -16.80 -2.64
N ALA A 64 -7.05 -15.53 -2.33
CA ALA A 64 -6.70 -15.12 -0.97
C ALA A 64 -7.04 -13.65 -0.72
N LEU A 65 -7.20 -13.32 0.56
CA LEU A 65 -7.30 -11.96 1.06
C LEU A 65 -6.09 -11.67 1.97
N THR A 66 -5.36 -10.63 1.68
CA THR A 66 -4.32 -10.09 2.55
C THR A 66 -4.74 -8.71 3.05
N GLN A 67 -4.88 -8.57 4.34
CA GLN A 67 -5.23 -7.30 4.98
C GLN A 67 -4.01 -6.76 5.72
N ILE A 68 -3.59 -5.56 5.36
CA ILE A 68 -2.47 -4.87 5.98
C ILE A 68 -3.00 -3.61 6.62
N ARG A 69 -2.78 -3.48 7.92
CA ARG A 69 -3.16 -2.30 8.69
C ARG A 69 -1.93 -1.52 9.10
N THR A 70 -1.96 -0.23 8.86
CA THR A 70 -0.91 0.68 9.34
C THR A 70 -1.17 1.03 10.80
N ARG A 71 -0.06 1.20 11.53
CA ARG A 71 -0.14 1.71 12.90
C ARG A 71 -0.60 3.17 12.92
N GLU A 72 -1.11 3.59 14.01
CA GLU A 72 -1.31 5.01 14.30
C GLU A 72 0.02 5.67 14.73
N GLY A 73 0.08 6.99 14.69
CA GLY A 73 1.15 7.74 15.32
C GLY A 73 1.04 7.70 16.86
N ASP A 74 2.11 8.04 17.54
CA ASP A 74 2.09 8.17 18.98
C ASP A 74 1.22 9.37 19.42
N ARG A 75 0.32 9.15 20.37
CA ARG A 75 -0.60 10.19 20.85
C ARG A 75 -0.02 11.06 21.97
N GLN A 76 1.17 10.73 22.45
CA GLN A 76 1.82 11.40 23.59
C GLN A 76 3.10 12.11 23.21
N ASN A 77 3.95 11.45 22.41
CA ASN A 77 5.30 11.89 22.12
C ASN A 77 5.55 11.95 20.61
N HIS A 78 6.36 12.91 20.19
CA HIS A 78 6.91 12.94 18.85
C HIS A 78 8.05 11.93 18.76
N ARG A 79 8.01 11.11 17.71
CA ARG A 79 9.04 10.13 17.37
C ARG A 79 9.53 10.37 15.97
N GLN A 80 10.79 10.12 15.75
CA GLN A 80 11.42 10.18 14.45
C GLN A 80 12.43 9.05 14.31
N SER A 81 12.47 8.45 13.13
CA SER A 81 13.50 7.49 12.76
C SER A 81 14.05 7.84 11.38
N LEU A 82 15.34 7.60 11.21
CA LEU A 82 16.00 7.71 9.92
C LEU A 82 16.89 6.48 9.75
N THR A 83 16.64 5.74 8.68
CA THR A 83 17.40 4.55 8.31
C THR A 83 18.15 4.85 7.02
N VAL A 84 19.48 4.80 7.09
CA VAL A 84 20.37 4.98 5.94
C VAL A 84 21.02 3.63 5.64
N GLY A 85 20.74 3.09 4.48
CA GLY A 85 21.34 1.86 3.97
C GLY A 85 22.16 2.12 2.72
N THR A 86 22.90 1.12 2.27
CA THR A 86 23.68 1.19 1.02
C THR A 86 22.81 1.33 -0.23
N LEU A 87 21.57 0.91 -0.18
CA LEU A 87 20.62 0.86 -1.31
C LEU A 87 19.36 1.68 -1.07
N SER A 88 19.13 2.16 0.16
CA SER A 88 17.87 2.84 0.50
C SER A 88 18.02 3.86 1.61
N LEU A 89 17.18 4.86 1.55
CA LEU A 89 16.94 5.84 2.60
C LEU A 89 15.48 5.72 3.03
N ALA A 90 15.23 5.63 4.33
CA ALA A 90 13.88 5.63 4.87
C ALA A 90 13.79 6.53 6.10
N GLY A 91 12.69 7.26 6.22
CA GLY A 91 12.41 8.11 7.36
C GLY A 91 10.97 7.97 7.80
N THR A 92 10.75 8.02 9.12
CA THR A 92 9.40 8.01 9.70
C THR A 92 9.31 9.08 10.77
N LEU A 93 8.22 9.83 10.73
CA LEU A 93 7.85 10.83 11.70
C LEU A 93 6.46 10.52 12.23
N ASP A 94 6.29 10.48 13.53
CA ASP A 94 4.98 10.35 14.12
C ASP A 94 4.86 11.10 15.44
N GLY A 95 3.64 11.43 15.82
CA GLY A 95 3.42 12.16 17.06
C GLY A 95 1.97 12.64 17.21
N PRO A 96 1.67 13.34 18.33
CA PRO A 96 0.36 13.89 18.60
C PRO A 96 0.04 15.08 17.69
N ILE A 97 -1.18 15.08 17.12
CA ILE A 97 -1.84 16.30 16.62
C ILE A 97 -2.39 17.08 17.82
N LYS A 98 -3.04 16.35 18.69
CA LYS A 98 -3.48 16.79 20.00
C LYS A 98 -3.32 15.63 20.97
N ARG A 99 -2.61 15.86 22.09
CA ARG A 99 -2.38 14.80 23.10
C ARG A 99 -3.66 14.11 23.48
N ASP A 100 -3.61 12.79 23.58
CA ASP A 100 -4.69 11.86 23.91
C ASP A 100 -5.87 11.81 22.92
N LYS A 101 -5.90 12.70 21.91
CA LYS A 101 -7.03 12.81 20.99
C LYS A 101 -6.71 12.45 19.56
N GLY A 102 -5.49 12.68 19.13
CA GLY A 102 -5.17 12.41 17.73
C GLY A 102 -3.68 12.39 17.47
N SER A 103 -3.30 11.66 16.44
CA SER A 103 -1.92 11.43 16.03
C SER A 103 -1.75 11.51 14.52
N TYR A 104 -0.52 11.73 14.11
CA TYR A 104 -0.07 11.63 12.74
C TYR A 104 1.06 10.61 12.62
N LEU A 105 1.15 9.97 11.46
CA LEU A 105 2.24 9.13 11.01
C LEU A 105 2.57 9.52 9.58
N ILE A 106 3.85 9.77 9.29
CA ILE A 106 4.35 10.02 7.94
C ILE A 106 5.61 9.18 7.78
N SER A 107 5.67 8.40 6.73
CA SER A 107 6.84 7.59 6.38
C SER A 107 7.16 7.73 4.91
N ALA A 108 8.43 7.85 4.58
CA ALA A 108 8.91 7.87 3.22
C ALA A 108 10.11 6.94 3.07
N ARG A 109 10.19 6.23 1.95
CA ARG A 109 11.32 5.39 1.58
C ARG A 109 11.69 5.66 0.13
N TYR A 110 12.98 5.79 -0.10
CA TYR A 110 13.56 5.89 -1.43
C TYR A 110 14.63 4.81 -1.61
N PHE A 111 14.56 4.10 -2.73
CA PHE A 111 15.47 3.02 -3.07
C PHE A 111 16.30 3.43 -4.29
N PHE A 112 17.63 3.37 -4.17
CA PHE A 112 18.59 3.83 -5.17
C PHE A 112 19.74 2.81 -5.35
N PRO A 113 19.46 1.66 -5.95
CA PRO A 113 20.47 0.62 -6.13
C PRO A 113 21.50 0.96 -7.22
N GLU A 114 21.42 2.14 -7.84
CA GLU A 114 22.25 2.53 -9.00
C GLU A 114 23.74 2.38 -8.73
N ALA A 115 24.22 2.70 -7.52
CA ALA A 115 25.62 2.55 -7.17
C ALA A 115 26.11 1.08 -7.19
N VAL A 116 25.23 0.13 -6.85
CA VAL A 116 25.54 -1.30 -6.85
C VAL A 116 25.28 -1.91 -8.23
N LEU A 117 24.19 -1.52 -8.89
CA LEU A 117 23.88 -1.99 -10.24
C LEU A 117 24.94 -1.55 -11.25
N ALA A 118 25.49 -0.34 -11.11
CA ALA A 118 26.57 0.15 -11.96
C ALA A 118 27.85 -0.69 -11.91
N ILE A 119 28.07 -1.45 -10.83
CA ILE A 119 29.20 -2.39 -10.70
C ILE A 119 28.91 -3.70 -11.45
N VAL A 120 27.64 -4.10 -11.52
CA VAL A 120 27.21 -5.38 -12.11
C VAL A 120 26.84 -5.22 -13.58
N ASP A 121 26.05 -4.21 -13.91
CA ASP A 121 25.58 -3.92 -15.26
C ASP A 121 25.16 -2.44 -15.38
N ASN A 122 25.91 -1.67 -16.17
CA ASN A 122 25.60 -0.27 -16.43
C ASN A 122 24.36 -0.05 -17.31
N ALA A 123 23.84 -1.11 -17.96
CA ALA A 123 22.70 -1.02 -18.85
C ALA A 123 21.36 -0.89 -18.09
N VAL A 124 21.31 -1.41 -16.87
CA VAL A 124 20.07 -1.43 -16.07
C VAL A 124 20.07 -0.34 -15.00
N ARG A 125 19.04 0.49 -15.00
CA ARG A 125 18.73 1.44 -13.93
C ARG A 125 17.38 1.11 -13.35
N TYR A 126 17.33 1.00 -12.02
CA TYR A 126 16.08 0.73 -11.28
C TYR A 126 16.03 1.61 -10.03
N GLY A 127 14.86 2.05 -9.68
CA GLY A 127 14.60 2.76 -8.43
C GLY A 127 13.12 2.80 -8.12
N PHE A 128 12.81 3.02 -6.84
CA PHE A 128 11.43 3.27 -6.42
C PHE A 128 11.38 4.21 -5.22
N TYR A 129 10.23 4.80 -5.02
CA TYR A 129 9.88 5.45 -3.77
C TYR A 129 8.52 4.99 -3.26
N ASN A 130 8.30 5.15 -1.99
CA ASN A 130 6.96 5.14 -1.42
C ASN A 130 6.84 6.14 -0.26
N VAL A 131 5.62 6.62 -0.10
CA VAL A 131 5.22 7.52 0.97
C VAL A 131 3.92 6.99 1.58
N THR A 132 3.87 6.95 2.90
CA THR A 132 2.67 6.59 3.66
C THR A 132 2.37 7.73 4.62
N GLY A 133 1.12 8.14 4.68
CA GLY A 133 0.61 9.11 5.64
C GLY A 133 -0.64 8.60 6.31
N LYS A 134 -0.76 8.81 7.63
CA LYS A 134 -1.98 8.52 8.39
C LYS A 134 -2.23 9.59 9.42
N LEU A 135 -3.44 10.10 9.45
CA LEU A 135 -3.95 10.97 10.49
C LEU A 135 -5.08 10.24 11.20
N THR A 136 -5.08 10.24 12.52
CA THR A 136 -6.14 9.65 13.33
C THR A 136 -6.57 10.67 14.37
N TYR A 137 -7.88 10.86 14.52
CA TYR A 137 -8.42 11.82 15.46
C TYR A 137 -9.75 11.36 16.06
N ASP A 138 -9.82 11.38 17.38
CA ASP A 138 -11.05 11.08 18.13
C ASP A 138 -11.95 12.32 18.13
N ILE A 139 -12.91 12.34 17.20
CA ILE A 139 -13.90 13.44 17.09
C ILE A 139 -14.88 13.42 18.27
N HIS A 140 -15.09 12.26 18.86
CA HIS A 140 -15.86 12.04 20.09
C HIS A 140 -15.26 10.83 20.83
N ARG A 141 -15.65 10.60 22.08
CA ARG A 141 -15.16 9.47 22.91
C ARG A 141 -15.33 8.10 22.27
N ASN A 142 -16.36 7.98 21.43
CA ASN A 142 -16.75 6.73 20.76
C ASN A 142 -16.60 6.78 19.24
N HIS A 143 -16.06 7.85 18.67
CA HIS A 143 -15.95 8.04 17.22
C HIS A 143 -14.56 8.51 16.86
N THR A 144 -13.88 7.70 16.07
CA THR A 144 -12.53 7.97 15.58
C THR A 144 -12.56 8.13 14.07
N LEU A 145 -12.02 9.24 13.58
CA LEU A 145 -11.85 9.53 12.16
C LEU A 145 -10.38 9.31 11.79
N SER A 146 -10.15 8.57 10.71
CA SER A 146 -8.80 8.35 10.16
C SER A 146 -8.76 8.72 8.69
N LEU A 147 -7.69 9.40 8.29
CA LEU A 147 -7.33 9.66 6.90
C LEU A 147 -6.04 8.90 6.61
N GLY A 148 -6.05 8.03 5.59
CA GLY A 148 -4.90 7.28 5.11
C GLY A 148 -4.52 7.68 3.70
N ILE A 149 -3.22 7.76 3.41
CA ILE A 149 -2.67 8.02 2.09
C ILE A 149 -1.48 7.09 1.88
N TYR A 150 -1.38 6.49 0.71
CA TYR A 150 -0.21 5.79 0.23
C TYR A 150 0.09 6.22 -1.21
N SER A 151 1.35 6.42 -1.55
CA SER A 151 1.82 6.59 -2.93
C SER A 151 3.17 5.93 -3.10
N GLY A 152 3.32 5.14 -4.15
CA GLY A 152 4.58 4.52 -4.53
C GLY A 152 4.68 4.40 -6.03
N ASP A 153 5.90 4.51 -6.55
CA ASP A 153 6.21 4.43 -7.97
C ASP A 153 7.55 3.73 -8.18
N ASP A 154 7.57 2.80 -9.11
CA ASP A 154 8.74 2.09 -9.60
C ASP A 154 9.11 2.57 -10.98
N HIS A 155 10.39 2.68 -11.25
CA HIS A 155 10.92 2.94 -12.57
C HIS A 155 12.11 2.05 -12.87
N MET A 156 12.12 1.50 -14.06
CA MET A 156 13.23 0.72 -14.60
C MET A 156 13.56 1.19 -16.00
N LYS A 157 14.82 1.28 -16.32
CA LYS A 157 15.32 1.53 -17.66
C LYS A 157 16.40 0.49 -17.97
N ASN A 158 16.30 -0.09 -19.15
CA ASN A 158 17.31 -0.97 -19.72
C ASN A 158 17.83 -0.35 -21.02
N LYS A 159 19.14 -0.17 -21.14
CA LYS A 159 19.79 0.34 -22.33
C LYS A 159 20.55 -0.78 -22.99
N GLU A 160 20.26 -0.99 -24.26
CA GLU A 160 20.99 -1.85 -25.18
C GLU A 160 21.55 -0.99 -26.31
N ASP A 161 22.49 -1.52 -27.11
CA ASP A 161 23.22 -0.74 -28.12
C ASP A 161 22.32 0.04 -29.07
N HIS A 162 21.18 -0.54 -29.46
CA HIS A 162 20.22 0.04 -30.40
C HIS A 162 18.82 0.29 -29.81
N ALA A 163 18.62 -0.02 -28.50
CA ALA A 163 17.32 0.09 -27.85
C ALA A 163 17.41 0.60 -26.42
N GLU A 164 16.47 1.43 -26.02
CA GLU A 164 16.21 1.80 -24.63
C GLU A 164 14.79 1.42 -24.28
N ASN A 165 14.63 0.53 -23.31
CA ASN A 165 13.33 0.12 -22.79
C ASN A 165 13.12 0.68 -21.38
N GLY A 166 12.02 1.37 -21.18
CA GLY A 166 11.60 1.90 -19.90
C GLY A 166 10.30 1.24 -19.41
N PHE A 167 10.25 0.84 -18.16
CA PHE A 167 9.07 0.34 -17.49
C PHE A 167 8.84 1.11 -16.20
N GLY A 168 7.59 1.40 -15.89
CA GLY A 168 7.22 2.02 -14.63
C GLY A 168 5.83 1.61 -14.20
N TRP A 169 5.63 1.49 -12.91
CA TRP A 169 4.32 1.22 -12.32
C TRP A 169 4.20 1.92 -10.98
N GLY A 170 3.01 2.35 -10.65
CA GLY A 170 2.76 3.06 -9.40
C GLY A 170 1.34 2.87 -8.91
N ASN A 171 1.19 2.91 -7.59
CA ASN A 171 -0.09 2.97 -6.91
C ASN A 171 -0.19 4.24 -6.08
N THR A 172 -1.38 4.82 -6.06
CA THR A 172 -1.72 5.87 -5.10
C THR A 172 -3.09 5.54 -4.51
N THR A 173 -3.19 5.53 -3.19
CA THR A 173 -4.45 5.29 -2.48
C THR A 173 -4.72 6.40 -1.50
N ALA A 174 -6.01 6.70 -1.29
CA ALA A 174 -6.48 7.57 -0.23
C ALA A 174 -7.72 6.95 0.42
N SER A 175 -7.83 7.03 1.72
CA SER A 175 -9.00 6.53 2.47
C SER A 175 -9.42 7.50 3.54
N LEU A 176 -10.73 7.54 3.77
CA LEU A 176 -11.34 8.19 4.92
C LEU A 176 -12.16 7.13 5.66
N ARG A 177 -11.85 6.91 6.93
CA ARG A 177 -12.49 5.91 7.77
C ARG A 177 -13.11 6.57 9.00
N LEU A 178 -14.33 6.21 9.28
CA LEU A 178 -15.02 6.53 10.53
C LEU A 178 -15.31 5.24 11.29
N GLU A 179 -14.68 5.06 12.43
CA GLU A 179 -14.98 4.00 13.38
C GLU A 179 -15.86 4.53 14.50
N SER A 180 -16.94 3.82 14.79
CA SER A 180 -17.93 4.23 15.78
C SER A 180 -18.27 3.08 16.71
N ARG A 181 -18.20 3.32 18.02
CA ARG A 181 -18.72 2.42 19.06
C ARG A 181 -20.01 3.00 19.61
N TRP A 182 -21.13 2.48 19.13
CA TRP A 182 -22.45 2.95 19.51
C TRP A 182 -22.82 2.58 20.94
N ASN A 183 -22.43 1.35 21.32
CA ASN A 183 -22.55 0.82 22.67
C ASN A 183 -21.56 -0.35 22.86
N ASP A 184 -21.63 -1.09 23.96
CA ASP A 184 -20.71 -2.20 24.23
C ASP A 184 -20.93 -3.41 23.30
N ASN A 185 -22.06 -3.47 22.64
CA ASN A 185 -22.44 -4.58 21.77
C ASN A 185 -22.47 -4.23 20.28
N LEU A 186 -22.39 -2.95 19.90
CA LEU A 186 -22.48 -2.51 18.50
C LEU A 186 -21.35 -1.56 18.15
N ARG A 187 -20.59 -1.95 17.11
CA ARG A 187 -19.56 -1.14 16.46
C ARG A 187 -19.88 -1.01 14.98
N SER A 188 -19.42 0.05 14.36
CA SER A 188 -19.46 0.21 12.92
C SER A 188 -18.16 0.80 12.39
N SER A 189 -17.81 0.44 11.17
CA SER A 189 -16.73 1.04 10.38
C SER A 189 -17.29 1.45 9.03
N VAL A 190 -17.08 2.70 8.68
CA VAL A 190 -17.40 3.25 7.35
C VAL A 190 -16.12 3.72 6.72
N VAL A 191 -15.81 3.20 5.53
CA VAL A 191 -14.61 3.56 4.76
C VAL A 191 -15.04 4.05 3.40
N ALA A 192 -14.58 5.21 3.00
CA ALA A 192 -14.60 5.67 1.62
C ALA A 192 -13.17 5.71 1.10
N TYR A 193 -12.94 5.26 -0.13
CA TYR A 193 -11.59 5.17 -0.67
C TYR A 193 -11.49 5.51 -2.14
N TYR A 194 -10.28 5.86 -2.52
CA TYR A 194 -9.82 6.00 -3.89
C TYR A 194 -8.53 5.23 -4.07
N THR A 195 -8.41 4.51 -5.17
CA THR A 195 -7.15 3.89 -5.60
C THR A 195 -6.87 4.21 -7.06
N TYR A 196 -5.61 4.46 -7.35
CA TYR A 196 -5.08 4.75 -8.66
C TYR A 196 -3.90 3.84 -8.97
N LEU A 197 -3.95 3.19 -10.11
CA LEU A 197 -2.85 2.40 -10.66
C LEU A 197 -2.41 3.01 -11.99
N GLN A 198 -1.10 3.10 -12.19
CA GLN A 198 -0.50 3.47 -13.46
C GLN A 198 0.59 2.47 -13.85
N ASN A 199 0.54 1.98 -15.08
CA ASN A 199 1.61 1.21 -15.72
C ASN A 199 2.08 1.97 -16.96
N ARG A 200 3.40 2.08 -17.12
CA ARG A 200 4.06 2.81 -18.22
C ARG A 200 5.06 1.91 -18.89
N GLN A 201 5.07 1.92 -20.21
CA GLN A 201 6.09 1.28 -21.02
C GLN A 201 6.57 2.27 -22.07
N GLU A 202 7.89 2.41 -22.18
CA GLU A 202 8.54 3.25 -23.18
C GLU A 202 9.56 2.40 -23.93
N THR A 203 9.62 2.54 -25.24
CA THR A 203 10.61 1.86 -26.09
C THR A 203 11.16 2.86 -27.06
N LYS A 204 12.49 2.96 -27.15
CA LYS A 204 13.20 3.79 -28.12
C LYS A 204 14.16 2.92 -28.88
N PHE A 205 14.08 2.93 -30.18
CA PHE A 205 15.04 2.30 -31.09
C PHE A 205 15.86 3.37 -31.80
N LYS A 206 17.17 3.14 -31.89
CA LYS A 206 18.07 3.94 -32.71
C LYS A 206 18.89 2.98 -33.58
N ASP A 207 18.76 3.13 -34.89
CA ASP A 207 19.54 2.37 -35.85
C ASP A 207 19.87 3.28 -37.04
N ASP A 208 21.13 3.32 -37.45
CA ASP A 208 21.73 4.03 -38.61
C ASP A 208 20.87 5.10 -39.30
N GLY A 209 20.56 6.19 -38.53
CA GLY A 209 19.77 7.31 -39.03
C GLY A 209 18.25 7.17 -38.87
N PHE A 210 17.75 6.05 -38.37
CA PHE A 210 16.34 5.84 -38.07
C PHE A 210 16.15 5.85 -36.51
N SER A 211 15.20 6.64 -36.05
CA SER A 211 14.81 6.68 -34.64
C SER A 211 13.30 6.47 -34.52
N ASN A 212 12.90 5.44 -33.80
CA ASN A 212 11.51 5.18 -33.47
C ASN A 212 11.28 5.24 -31.96
N TRP A 213 10.17 5.81 -31.56
CA TRP A 213 9.80 5.95 -30.14
C TRP A 213 8.34 5.56 -29.94
N GLY A 214 8.09 4.73 -28.94
CA GLY A 214 6.76 4.32 -28.53
C GLY A 214 6.58 4.48 -27.01
N LYS A 215 5.41 4.98 -26.60
CA LYS A 215 5.00 5.09 -25.20
C LYS A 215 3.59 4.59 -25.02
N THR A 216 3.42 3.65 -24.12
CA THR A 216 2.11 3.13 -23.72
C THR A 216 1.91 3.39 -22.22
N THR A 217 0.73 3.88 -21.86
CA THR A 217 0.37 4.14 -20.47
C THR A 217 -1.03 3.62 -20.20
N PHE A 218 -1.15 2.73 -19.22
CA PHE A 218 -2.42 2.25 -18.70
C PHE A 218 -2.67 2.91 -17.34
N LYS A 219 -3.89 3.40 -17.14
CA LYS A 219 -4.34 4.04 -15.90
C LYS A 219 -5.65 3.43 -15.46
N THR A 220 -5.74 3.10 -14.19
CA THR A 220 -6.97 2.61 -13.57
C THR A 220 -7.31 3.50 -12.39
N HIS A 221 -8.55 3.91 -12.29
CA HIS A 221 -9.11 4.69 -11.19
C HIS A 221 -10.27 3.90 -10.60
N GLU A 222 -10.28 3.74 -9.30
CA GLU A 222 -11.37 3.09 -8.58
C GLU A 222 -11.77 3.93 -7.37
N PHE A 223 -13.06 4.08 -7.19
CA PHE A 223 -13.66 4.68 -6.01
C PHE A 223 -14.55 3.63 -5.36
N GLY A 224 -14.53 3.57 -4.06
CA GLY A 224 -15.40 2.65 -3.35
C GLY A 224 -15.74 3.16 -1.96
N ALA A 225 -16.78 2.55 -1.41
CA ALA A 225 -17.18 2.74 -0.04
C ALA A 225 -17.59 1.40 0.55
N ARG A 226 -17.28 1.19 1.82
CA ARG A 226 -17.70 0.00 2.58
C ARG A 226 -18.21 0.43 3.93
N MET A 227 -19.26 -0.22 4.37
CA MET A 227 -19.83 -0.05 5.69
C MET A 227 -20.00 -1.43 6.33
N THR A 228 -19.45 -1.62 7.51
CA THR A 228 -19.55 -2.86 8.29
C THR A 228 -20.08 -2.56 9.68
N PHE A 229 -20.87 -3.48 10.20
CA PHE A 229 -21.38 -3.48 11.57
C PHE A 229 -21.00 -4.80 12.22
N ASP A 230 -20.46 -4.71 13.42
CA ASP A 230 -20.19 -5.83 14.32
C ASP A 230 -21.13 -5.74 15.50
N GLN A 231 -22.06 -6.68 15.60
CA GLN A 231 -23.06 -6.71 16.65
C GLN A 231 -22.95 -7.97 17.49
N ARG A 232 -22.69 -7.80 18.78
CA ARG A 232 -22.73 -8.90 19.75
C ARG A 232 -24.19 -9.08 20.20
N LEU A 233 -24.77 -10.22 19.82
CA LEU A 233 -26.16 -10.56 20.19
C LEU A 233 -26.21 -11.27 21.55
N SER A 234 -25.15 -12.06 21.89
CA SER A 234 -25.02 -12.76 23.16
C SER A 234 -23.54 -13.07 23.46
N HIS A 235 -23.24 -13.80 24.53
CA HIS A 235 -21.88 -14.25 24.84
C HIS A 235 -21.28 -15.20 23.79
N ILE A 236 -22.11 -15.88 22.98
CA ILE A 236 -21.71 -16.85 21.99
C ILE A 236 -22.04 -16.46 20.55
N TRP A 237 -22.87 -15.42 20.35
CA TRP A 237 -23.30 -14.99 19.01
C TRP A 237 -22.78 -13.60 18.70
N MET A 238 -22.04 -13.49 17.61
CA MET A 238 -21.62 -12.23 16.98
C MET A 238 -22.13 -12.21 15.55
N LEU A 239 -22.74 -11.12 15.13
CA LEU A 239 -23.24 -10.88 13.78
C LEU A 239 -22.39 -9.78 13.14
N GLU A 240 -21.83 -10.07 11.97
CA GLU A 240 -21.18 -9.10 11.09
C GLU A 240 -22.08 -8.90 9.86
N TYR A 241 -22.41 -7.65 9.54
CA TYR A 241 -23.21 -7.31 8.36
C TYR A 241 -22.81 -5.95 7.81
N GLY A 242 -23.12 -5.69 6.52
CA GLY A 242 -22.74 -4.44 5.89
C GLY A 242 -23.04 -4.40 4.39
N ALA A 243 -22.44 -3.41 3.74
CA ALA A 243 -22.50 -3.20 2.30
C ALA A 243 -21.15 -2.64 1.78
N ALA A 244 -20.82 -2.94 0.51
CA ALA A 244 -19.63 -2.44 -0.17
C ALA A 244 -19.95 -2.13 -1.65
#